data_f91b7900cb6fb3e08af87ec4eb30b935
#
_entry.id   f91b7900cb6fb3e08af87ec4eb30b935
#
_cell.length_a   1.000
_cell.length_b   1.000
_cell.length_c   1.000
_cell.angle_alpha   90.00
_cell.angle_beta   90.00
_cell.angle_gamma   90.00
#
_symmetry.space_group_name_H-M   'P 1'
#
loop_
_entity.id
_entity.type
_entity.pdbx_description
1 polymer ?
#
loop_
_entity_poly.entity_id
_entity_poly.type
_entity_poly.pdbx_seq_one_letter_code
_entity_poly.pdbx_strand_id
1 'polypeptide(L)'
;GYELLMDEAREMSKGISEIDKKMHLPPEILGKLQSLHIDQTDDNKKYGRGISVAHVKAIWNGRELVGKADDSMPFGVILDKTPFYAEAGGQVGDTGNIVLEQTTSKSRCQFHVEETHRYGEYVLHIGHVLEGALQCGDKVTASVNEKQRGAIVSNHTSTHLLNHALREVLRDEVQQRGSLVDGDKLRFDFSQSHAMTDEELQQVEVLVNNAIELDKVVDAQEVPLELAQSIYGVRAVFGEQYPDPVRVVSVGATVCDLLADPTNEKWRECAVEFCGGTHLESCKTANRFVVLHEQALASGTRRITAITGIPAIAAHDAGVSLLKQIDDASSLEGEELCVAYDGFIRVVDEITLPQTSKHKAKKLLKKLSRRVKEFQKEAVSSRKGDVLEQARTIAESNDNIIVASIDDADKDSMMTALDAIRAKKPDGAAMLFTANLEEGKVIIVAGVSRALIGKGLKAGDWVREAAKICGGDGGGRPDTAQAGGKDPGKIPAAMEIATTFANEATR
;
A
#
# COMPACT_ATOMS: atom_id res chain seq x y z
N GLY A 1 6.29 29.88 -9.26
CA GLY A 1 6.65 29.01 -8.11
C GLY A 1 5.53 28.07 -7.71
N TYR A 2 4.40 28.59 -7.18
CA TYR A 2 3.28 27.75 -6.70
C TYR A 2 2.49 27.11 -7.85
N GLU A 3 2.23 27.83 -8.92
CA GLU A 3 1.54 27.29 -10.10
C GLU A 3 2.34 26.19 -10.79
N LEU A 4 3.66 26.35 -10.92
CA LEU A 4 4.56 25.32 -11.47
C LEU A 4 4.52 24.03 -10.64
N LEU A 5 4.54 24.14 -9.29
CA LEU A 5 4.44 22.98 -8.40
C LEU A 5 3.06 22.31 -8.44
N MET A 6 2.00 23.08 -8.67
CA MET A 6 0.64 22.55 -8.84
C MET A 6 0.48 21.86 -10.19
N ASP A 7 1.10 22.37 -11.25
CA ASP A 7 1.08 21.73 -12.56
C ASP A 7 1.96 20.48 -12.59
N GLU A 8 3.14 20.50 -11.95
CA GLU A 8 3.95 19.28 -11.73
C GLU A 8 3.22 18.25 -10.89
N ALA A 9 2.51 18.64 -9.82
CA ALA A 9 1.70 17.73 -9.01
C ALA A 9 0.49 17.18 -9.79
N ARG A 10 -0.11 17.97 -10.68
CA ARG A 10 -1.17 17.52 -11.59
C ARG A 10 -0.65 16.55 -12.64
N GLU A 11 0.52 16.80 -13.21
CA GLU A 11 1.15 15.90 -14.17
C GLU A 11 1.59 14.59 -13.50
N MET A 12 2.18 14.65 -12.31
CA MET A 12 2.51 13.45 -11.53
C MET A 12 1.27 12.66 -11.09
N SER A 13 0.13 13.33 -10.87
CA SER A 13 -1.13 12.67 -10.51
C SER A 13 -1.83 12.03 -11.72
N LYS A 14 -1.54 12.47 -12.94
CA LYS A 14 -2.11 11.93 -14.17
C LYS A 14 -1.43 10.66 -14.67
N GLY A 15 -0.26 10.31 -14.14
CA GLY A 15 0.45 9.07 -14.52
C GLY A 15 0.74 8.99 -16.03
N ILE A 16 1.10 10.14 -16.66
CA ILE A 16 1.43 10.17 -18.10
C ILE A 16 2.63 9.27 -18.34
N SER A 17 2.43 8.19 -19.10
CA SER A 17 3.48 7.23 -19.43
C SER A 17 4.56 7.91 -20.30
N GLU A 18 5.77 7.37 -20.28
CA GLU A 18 6.83 7.85 -21.20
C GLU A 18 6.47 7.63 -22.68
N ILE A 19 5.61 6.65 -22.96
CA ILE A 19 5.10 6.33 -24.30
C ILE A 19 4.14 7.41 -24.75
N ASP A 20 3.21 7.87 -23.91
CA ASP A 20 2.25 8.93 -24.20
C ASP A 20 2.96 10.26 -24.56
N LYS A 21 4.00 10.65 -23.82
CA LYS A 21 4.79 11.84 -24.11
C LYS A 21 5.41 11.83 -25.51
N LYS A 22 5.79 10.66 -26.02
CA LYS A 22 6.40 10.49 -27.36
C LYS A 22 5.36 10.36 -28.46
N MET A 23 4.15 9.86 -28.13
CA MET A 23 3.10 9.54 -29.11
C MET A 23 2.00 10.60 -29.21
N HIS A 24 2.12 11.71 -28.47
CA HIS A 24 1.19 12.83 -28.57
C HIS A 24 1.00 13.28 -30.03
N LEU A 25 -0.26 13.48 -30.45
CA LEU A 25 -0.61 13.95 -31.79
C LEU A 25 -0.63 15.49 -31.79
N PRO A 26 0.35 16.16 -32.42
CA PRO A 26 0.38 17.62 -32.46
C PRO A 26 -0.68 18.21 -33.40
N PRO A 27 -1.11 19.48 -33.19
CA PRO A 27 -2.15 20.13 -34.01
C PRO A 27 -1.90 20.11 -35.50
N GLU A 28 -0.63 20.18 -35.93
CA GLU A 28 -0.24 20.14 -37.35
C GLU A 28 -0.62 18.79 -37.97
N ILE A 29 -0.50 17.70 -37.23
CA ILE A 29 -0.87 16.38 -37.73
C ILE A 29 -2.39 16.22 -37.78
N LEU A 30 -3.14 16.80 -36.82
CA LEU A 30 -4.61 16.85 -36.91
C LEU A 30 -5.07 17.57 -38.18
N GLY A 31 -4.47 18.73 -38.48
CA GLY A 31 -4.71 19.44 -39.76
C GLY A 31 -4.32 18.63 -41.02
N LYS A 32 -3.23 17.84 -40.94
CA LYS A 32 -2.83 16.93 -42.02
C LYS A 32 -3.83 15.79 -42.21
N LEU A 33 -4.36 15.18 -41.16
CA LEU A 33 -5.39 14.14 -41.22
C LEU A 33 -6.66 14.69 -41.94
N GLN A 34 -7.09 15.90 -41.59
CA GLN A 34 -8.22 16.58 -42.25
C GLN A 34 -7.94 16.84 -43.72
N SER A 35 -6.73 17.32 -44.06
CA SER A 35 -6.33 17.60 -45.47
C SER A 35 -6.28 16.33 -46.33
N LEU A 36 -5.97 15.19 -45.71
CA LEU A 36 -6.02 13.86 -46.33
C LEU A 36 -7.44 13.28 -46.43
N HIS A 37 -8.47 14.03 -46.02
CA HIS A 37 -9.88 13.62 -46.01
C HIS A 37 -10.08 12.33 -45.19
N ILE A 38 -9.34 12.17 -44.10
CA ILE A 38 -9.56 11.08 -43.14
C ILE A 38 -10.72 11.50 -42.25
N ASP A 39 -11.84 10.73 -42.33
CA ASP A 39 -13.00 10.96 -41.49
C ASP A 39 -12.68 10.78 -40.01
N GLN A 40 -13.43 11.48 -39.16
CA GLN A 40 -13.36 11.31 -37.72
C GLN A 40 -13.63 9.86 -37.31
N THR A 41 -13.05 9.43 -36.18
CA THR A 41 -13.23 8.08 -35.67
C THR A 41 -14.64 7.91 -35.10
N ASP A 42 -15.44 6.98 -35.63
CA ASP A 42 -16.69 6.56 -35.02
C ASP A 42 -16.41 5.68 -33.78
N ASP A 43 -16.63 6.22 -32.57
CA ASP A 43 -16.45 5.51 -31.30
C ASP A 43 -17.77 5.13 -30.61
N ASN A 44 -18.90 5.17 -31.29
CA ASN A 44 -20.21 4.84 -30.72
C ASN A 44 -20.27 3.44 -30.09
N LYS A 45 -19.40 2.52 -30.55
CA LYS A 45 -19.30 1.16 -30.01
C LYS A 45 -18.57 1.01 -28.68
N LYS A 46 -17.99 2.09 -28.13
CA LYS A 46 -17.29 2.09 -26.84
C LYS A 46 -18.17 1.64 -25.65
N TYR A 47 -19.49 1.79 -25.78
CA TYR A 47 -20.46 1.34 -24.77
C TYR A 47 -21.00 -0.08 -25.03
N GLY A 48 -20.55 -0.74 -26.09
CA GLY A 48 -21.02 -2.08 -26.50
C GLY A 48 -20.07 -3.21 -26.13
N ARG A 49 -20.13 -4.29 -26.91
CA ARG A 49 -19.42 -5.56 -26.64
C ARG A 49 -17.90 -5.53 -26.77
N GLY A 50 -17.27 -4.40 -26.86
CA GLY A 50 -15.79 -4.31 -26.89
C GLY A 50 -15.11 -4.89 -28.13
N ILE A 51 -15.84 -5.20 -29.22
CA ILE A 51 -15.29 -5.73 -30.47
C ILE A 51 -15.90 -5.05 -31.69
N SER A 52 -15.06 -4.71 -32.67
CA SER A 52 -15.51 -4.11 -33.94
C SER A 52 -14.57 -4.47 -35.07
N VAL A 53 -15.14 -4.70 -36.25
CA VAL A 53 -14.37 -4.72 -37.51
C VAL A 53 -14.19 -3.29 -37.99
N ALA A 54 -12.96 -2.90 -38.33
CA ALA A 54 -12.57 -1.55 -38.66
C ALA A 54 -11.53 -1.53 -39.80
N HIS A 55 -11.18 -0.33 -40.30
CA HIS A 55 -10.09 -0.13 -41.25
C HIS A 55 -9.05 0.82 -40.66
N VAL A 56 -7.79 0.52 -40.88
CA VAL A 56 -6.67 1.38 -40.50
C VAL A 56 -6.68 2.60 -41.43
N LYS A 57 -6.84 3.80 -40.88
CA LYS A 57 -6.89 5.06 -41.60
C LYS A 57 -5.55 5.80 -41.62
N ALA A 58 -4.84 5.78 -40.49
CA ALA A 58 -3.53 6.39 -40.37
C ALA A 58 -2.67 5.68 -39.32
N ILE A 59 -1.36 5.78 -39.48
CA ILE A 59 -0.37 5.25 -38.54
C ILE A 59 0.59 6.38 -38.21
N TRP A 60 0.80 6.59 -36.91
CA TRP A 60 1.66 7.62 -36.34
C TRP A 60 2.89 6.99 -35.69
N ASN A 61 4.09 7.44 -36.01
CA ASN A 61 5.35 6.92 -35.44
C ASN A 61 5.96 7.84 -34.36
N GLY A 62 5.22 8.83 -33.87
CA GLY A 62 5.71 9.84 -32.93
C GLY A 62 6.36 11.06 -33.60
N ARG A 63 6.55 11.06 -34.95
CA ARG A 63 7.14 12.17 -35.71
C ARG A 63 6.37 12.52 -36.96
N GLU A 64 5.90 11.52 -37.70
CA GLU A 64 5.16 11.67 -38.94
C GLU A 64 4.16 10.54 -39.18
N LEU A 65 3.20 10.77 -40.06
CA LEU A 65 2.31 9.73 -40.54
C LEU A 65 3.06 8.82 -41.52
N VAL A 66 3.00 7.50 -41.21
CA VAL A 66 3.67 6.45 -41.99
C VAL A 66 2.67 5.49 -42.61
N GLY A 67 3.06 4.78 -43.66
CA GLY A 67 2.19 3.82 -44.34
C GLY A 67 2.12 2.44 -43.66
N LYS A 68 3.05 2.13 -42.71
CA LYS A 68 3.23 0.82 -42.14
C LYS A 68 3.74 0.91 -40.70
N ALA A 69 3.25 0.02 -39.84
CA ALA A 69 3.79 -0.28 -38.51
C ALA A 69 4.37 -1.69 -38.49
N ASP A 70 5.51 -1.86 -37.81
CA ASP A 70 6.18 -3.13 -37.58
C ASP A 70 6.66 -3.23 -36.11
N ASP A 71 7.46 -4.24 -35.78
CA ASP A 71 7.93 -4.50 -34.42
C ASP A 71 9.11 -3.62 -33.95
N SER A 72 9.50 -2.61 -34.76
CA SER A 72 10.69 -1.80 -34.50
C SER A 72 10.54 -0.77 -33.36
N MET A 73 9.31 -0.29 -33.14
CA MET A 73 9.02 0.80 -32.19
C MET A 73 7.51 0.85 -31.86
N PRO A 74 7.10 1.61 -30.83
CA PRO A 74 5.68 1.89 -30.61
C PRO A 74 5.09 2.74 -31.73
N PHE A 75 3.81 2.52 -32.04
CA PHE A 75 3.03 3.27 -33.00
C PHE A 75 1.69 3.71 -32.43
N GLY A 76 1.12 4.77 -33.00
CA GLY A 76 -0.27 5.15 -32.83
C GLY A 76 -1.08 4.77 -34.08
N VAL A 77 -2.18 4.08 -33.90
CA VAL A 77 -3.08 3.64 -34.99
C VAL A 77 -4.40 4.37 -34.89
N ILE A 78 -4.84 4.99 -35.99
CA ILE A 78 -6.17 5.60 -36.12
C ILE A 78 -7.03 4.69 -36.99
N LEU A 79 -8.22 4.34 -36.48
CA LEU A 79 -9.22 3.51 -37.15
C LEU A 79 -10.40 4.38 -37.62
N ASP A 80 -11.17 3.90 -38.64
CA ASP A 80 -12.44 4.52 -39.05
C ASP A 80 -13.51 4.42 -37.95
N LYS A 81 -13.51 3.32 -37.20
CA LYS A 81 -14.38 3.10 -36.04
C LYS A 81 -13.70 2.25 -34.99
N THR A 82 -14.08 2.43 -33.74
CA THR A 82 -13.44 1.73 -32.61
C THR A 82 -14.42 1.35 -31.51
N PRO A 83 -14.20 0.19 -30.84
CA PRO A 83 -14.89 -0.16 -29.60
C PRO A 83 -14.14 0.32 -28.37
N PHE A 84 -12.93 0.91 -28.53
CA PHE A 84 -12.09 1.38 -27.44
C PHE A 84 -12.62 2.69 -26.88
N TYR A 85 -12.71 2.78 -25.55
CA TYR A 85 -12.89 4.03 -24.83
C TYR A 85 -11.55 4.78 -24.79
N ALA A 86 -11.52 6.00 -25.29
CA ALA A 86 -10.38 6.88 -25.14
C ALA A 86 -10.41 7.57 -23.79
N GLU A 87 -9.24 7.74 -23.14
CA GLU A 87 -9.12 8.39 -21.85
C GLU A 87 -9.83 9.73 -21.79
N ALA A 88 -10.78 9.86 -20.88
CA ALA A 88 -11.55 11.08 -20.65
C ALA A 88 -12.25 11.06 -19.29
N GLY A 89 -12.54 12.24 -18.72
CA GLY A 89 -13.36 12.38 -17.51
C GLY A 89 -12.79 11.65 -16.27
N GLY A 90 -11.48 11.40 -16.24
CA GLY A 90 -10.81 10.67 -15.17
C GLY A 90 -10.87 9.14 -15.29
N GLN A 91 -11.54 8.59 -16.31
CA GLN A 91 -11.44 7.17 -16.65
C GLN A 91 -10.29 6.95 -17.63
N VAL A 92 -9.39 6.00 -17.33
CA VAL A 92 -8.30 5.60 -18.23
C VAL A 92 -8.84 4.99 -19.52
N GLY A 93 -8.04 5.10 -20.59
CA GLY A 93 -8.34 4.47 -21.87
C GLY A 93 -8.29 2.95 -21.82
N ASP A 94 -9.01 2.32 -22.75
CA ASP A 94 -8.97 0.87 -22.87
C ASP A 94 -7.66 0.36 -23.47
N THR A 95 -7.33 -0.86 -23.11
CA THR A 95 -6.28 -1.67 -23.72
C THR A 95 -6.91 -2.83 -24.52
N GLY A 96 -6.11 -3.50 -25.35
CA GLY A 96 -6.60 -4.63 -26.11
C GLY A 96 -5.76 -4.97 -27.33
N ASN A 97 -6.40 -5.46 -28.39
CA ASN A 97 -5.67 -5.88 -29.59
C ASN A 97 -6.40 -5.42 -30.88
N ILE A 98 -5.58 -5.09 -31.88
CA ILE A 98 -6.02 -4.88 -33.26
C ILE A 98 -5.39 -6.00 -34.10
N VAL A 99 -6.21 -6.85 -34.70
CA VAL A 99 -5.77 -8.06 -35.40
C VAL A 99 -6.14 -7.99 -36.87
N LEU A 100 -5.15 -8.18 -37.72
CA LEU A 100 -5.34 -8.48 -39.16
C LEU A 100 -5.30 -9.99 -39.32
N GLU A 101 -6.40 -10.58 -39.75
CA GLU A 101 -6.46 -12.01 -40.02
C GLU A 101 -5.62 -12.39 -41.25
N GLN A 102 -5.04 -13.56 -41.25
CA GLN A 102 -4.26 -14.08 -42.38
C GLN A 102 -5.17 -14.22 -43.63
N THR A 103 -4.70 -13.69 -44.74
CA THR A 103 -5.36 -13.83 -46.04
C THR A 103 -4.40 -14.45 -47.05
N THR A 104 -4.88 -14.80 -48.25
CA THR A 104 -4.03 -15.32 -49.34
C THR A 104 -2.92 -14.34 -49.78
N SER A 105 -3.08 -13.05 -49.49
CA SER A 105 -2.14 -12.00 -49.87
C SER A 105 -1.39 -11.33 -48.72
N LYS A 106 -1.81 -11.57 -47.44
CA LYS A 106 -1.22 -10.93 -46.25
C LYS A 106 -1.06 -11.95 -45.11
N SER A 107 0.09 -11.85 -44.43
CA SER A 107 0.33 -12.57 -43.17
C SER A 107 -0.53 -11.99 -42.05
N ARG A 108 -0.79 -12.78 -41.02
CA ARG A 108 -1.39 -12.32 -39.79
C ARG A 108 -0.59 -11.16 -39.20
N CYS A 109 -1.28 -10.19 -38.62
CA CYS A 109 -0.66 -9.15 -37.79
C CYS A 109 -1.45 -9.00 -36.50
N GLN A 110 -0.73 -8.85 -35.40
CA GLN A 110 -1.29 -8.50 -34.10
C GLN A 110 -0.60 -7.26 -33.55
N PHE A 111 -1.39 -6.20 -33.35
CA PHE A 111 -0.99 -4.97 -32.71
C PHE A 111 -1.62 -4.93 -31.31
N HIS A 112 -0.81 -4.83 -30.27
CA HIS A 112 -1.26 -4.71 -28.89
C HIS A 112 -1.44 -3.22 -28.55
N VAL A 113 -2.65 -2.86 -28.10
CA VAL A 113 -3.02 -1.51 -27.66
C VAL A 113 -2.79 -1.40 -26.16
N GLU A 114 -1.90 -0.52 -25.76
CA GLU A 114 -1.54 -0.24 -24.36
C GLU A 114 -2.27 0.98 -23.82
N GLU A 115 -2.51 1.98 -24.68
CA GLU A 115 -3.18 3.23 -24.31
C GLU A 115 -4.11 3.68 -25.44
N THR A 116 -5.20 4.34 -25.09
CA THR A 116 -6.17 4.90 -26.04
C THR A 116 -6.50 6.34 -25.65
N HIS A 117 -6.17 7.28 -26.52
CA HIS A 117 -6.37 8.72 -26.30
C HIS A 117 -7.18 9.38 -27.42
N ARG A 118 -7.86 10.48 -27.09
CA ARG A 118 -8.60 11.29 -28.04
C ARG A 118 -7.85 12.57 -28.35
N TYR A 119 -7.66 12.84 -29.64
CA TYR A 119 -7.10 14.08 -30.17
C TYR A 119 -8.09 14.71 -31.16
N GLY A 120 -8.83 15.71 -30.70
CA GLY A 120 -9.94 16.27 -31.48
C GLY A 120 -10.98 15.18 -31.78
N GLU A 121 -11.23 14.95 -33.05
CA GLU A 121 -12.19 13.96 -33.54
C GLU A 121 -11.59 12.56 -33.78
N TYR A 122 -10.30 12.37 -33.50
CA TYR A 122 -9.61 11.10 -33.76
C TYR A 122 -9.30 10.36 -32.46
N VAL A 123 -9.46 9.04 -32.50
CA VAL A 123 -9.03 8.13 -31.44
C VAL A 123 -7.72 7.48 -31.87
N LEU A 124 -6.68 7.70 -31.09
CA LEU A 124 -5.35 7.15 -31.28
C LEU A 124 -5.16 5.94 -30.36
N HIS A 125 -4.92 4.76 -30.97
CA HIS A 125 -4.59 3.52 -30.28
C HIS A 125 -3.08 3.39 -30.25
N ILE A 126 -2.46 3.52 -29.09
CA ILE A 126 -1.01 3.51 -28.90
C ILE A 126 -0.57 2.13 -28.43
N GLY A 127 0.51 1.59 -29.01
CA GLY A 127 1.02 0.28 -28.63
C GLY A 127 2.09 -0.25 -29.58
N HIS A 128 2.23 -1.56 -29.63
CA HIS A 128 3.29 -2.27 -30.35
C HIS A 128 2.73 -3.36 -31.27
N VAL A 129 3.38 -3.58 -32.41
CA VAL A 129 3.17 -4.77 -33.23
C VAL A 129 3.87 -5.95 -32.55
N LEU A 130 3.10 -6.98 -32.19
CA LEU A 130 3.63 -8.22 -31.59
C LEU A 130 3.98 -9.25 -32.65
N GLU A 131 3.27 -9.25 -33.79
CA GLU A 131 3.45 -10.18 -34.89
C GLU A 131 3.09 -9.51 -36.22
N GLY A 132 3.89 -9.71 -37.24
CA GLY A 132 3.62 -9.26 -38.62
C GLY A 132 3.82 -7.78 -38.83
N ALA A 133 2.96 -7.16 -39.61
CA ALA A 133 2.97 -5.72 -39.89
C ALA A 133 1.58 -5.22 -40.26
N LEU A 134 1.26 -3.99 -39.84
CA LEU A 134 0.01 -3.32 -40.10
C LEU A 134 0.20 -2.21 -41.14
N GLN A 135 -0.73 -2.03 -42.05
CA GLN A 135 -0.66 -1.01 -43.11
C GLN A 135 -1.95 -0.19 -43.17
N CYS A 136 -1.83 1.06 -43.62
CA CYS A 136 -3.01 1.86 -43.91
C CYS A 136 -3.88 1.17 -44.97
N GLY A 137 -5.22 1.17 -44.75
CA GLY A 137 -6.21 0.47 -45.54
C GLY A 137 -6.48 -0.97 -45.12
N ASP A 138 -5.73 -1.55 -44.20
CA ASP A 138 -5.97 -2.89 -43.71
C ASP A 138 -7.32 -2.98 -42.98
N LYS A 139 -8.07 -4.05 -43.28
CA LYS A 139 -9.28 -4.43 -42.54
C LYS A 139 -8.88 -5.27 -41.33
N VAL A 140 -9.24 -4.79 -40.16
CA VAL A 140 -8.81 -5.37 -38.88
C VAL A 140 -10.02 -5.66 -37.97
N THR A 141 -9.82 -6.54 -37.02
CA THR A 141 -10.71 -6.71 -35.87
C THR A 141 -10.07 -6.06 -34.65
N ALA A 142 -10.71 -5.03 -34.13
CA ALA A 142 -10.33 -4.32 -32.92
C ALA A 142 -11.11 -4.91 -31.73
N SER A 143 -10.41 -5.36 -30.68
CA SER A 143 -11.00 -6.01 -29.50
C SER A 143 -10.40 -5.46 -28.21
N VAL A 144 -11.26 -5.02 -27.32
CA VAL A 144 -10.90 -4.49 -26.00
C VAL A 144 -10.52 -5.64 -25.05
N ASN A 145 -9.63 -5.39 -24.11
CA ASN A 145 -9.38 -6.29 -22.98
C ASN A 145 -10.59 -6.25 -22.03
N GLU A 146 -11.51 -7.17 -22.19
CA GLU A 146 -12.76 -7.20 -21.42
C GLU A 146 -12.55 -7.39 -19.92
N LYS A 147 -11.49 -8.07 -19.51
CA LYS A 147 -11.17 -8.24 -18.08
C LYS A 147 -10.81 -6.89 -17.44
N GLN A 148 -9.98 -6.11 -18.09
CA GLN A 148 -9.59 -4.79 -17.63
C GLN A 148 -10.78 -3.81 -17.71
N ARG A 149 -11.51 -3.80 -18.84
CA ARG A 149 -12.72 -3.01 -19.00
C ARG A 149 -13.75 -3.32 -17.91
N GLY A 150 -13.96 -4.60 -17.59
CA GLY A 150 -14.85 -5.03 -16.51
C GLY A 150 -14.49 -4.47 -15.15
N ALA A 151 -13.21 -4.43 -14.81
CA ALA A 151 -12.72 -3.80 -13.58
C ALA A 151 -12.92 -2.27 -13.60
N ILE A 152 -12.59 -1.61 -14.71
CA ILE A 152 -12.76 -0.16 -14.89
C ILE A 152 -14.22 0.26 -14.74
N VAL A 153 -15.18 -0.42 -15.42
CA VAL A 153 -16.60 -0.07 -15.33
C VAL A 153 -17.18 -0.30 -13.94
N SER A 154 -16.69 -1.34 -13.23
CA SER A 154 -17.04 -1.58 -11.82
C SER A 154 -16.59 -0.44 -10.92
N ASN A 155 -15.34 -0.02 -11.06
CA ASN A 155 -14.79 1.11 -10.32
C ASN A 155 -15.50 2.42 -10.70
N HIS A 156 -15.83 2.64 -11.98
CA HIS A 156 -16.49 3.88 -12.42
C HIS A 156 -17.92 3.98 -11.89
N THR A 157 -18.71 2.93 -12.02
CA THR A 157 -20.09 2.92 -11.47
C THR A 157 -20.04 3.09 -9.95
N SER A 158 -19.10 2.46 -9.26
CA SER A 158 -18.91 2.64 -7.83
C SER A 158 -18.42 4.04 -7.44
N THR A 159 -17.77 4.78 -8.35
CA THR A 159 -17.42 6.20 -8.13
C THR A 159 -18.68 7.07 -8.05
N HIS A 160 -19.67 6.83 -8.90
CA HIS A 160 -20.96 7.52 -8.84
C HIS A 160 -21.72 7.18 -7.55
N LEU A 161 -21.73 5.90 -7.15
CA LEU A 161 -22.30 5.48 -5.87
C LEU A 161 -21.57 6.10 -4.68
N LEU A 162 -20.24 6.20 -4.72
CA LEU A 162 -19.43 6.86 -3.71
C LEU A 162 -19.76 8.35 -3.61
N ASN A 163 -19.85 9.08 -4.72
CA ASN A 163 -20.22 10.49 -4.76
C ASN A 163 -21.60 10.70 -4.12
N HIS A 164 -22.55 9.86 -4.46
CA HIS A 164 -23.88 9.88 -3.86
C HIS A 164 -23.83 9.61 -2.34
N ALA A 165 -23.13 8.56 -1.91
CA ALA A 165 -23.01 8.19 -0.49
C ALA A 165 -22.31 9.27 0.35
N LEU A 166 -21.29 9.93 -0.20
CA LEU A 166 -20.61 11.04 0.47
C LEU A 166 -21.56 12.22 0.74
N ARG A 167 -22.45 12.52 -0.20
CA ARG A 167 -23.47 13.56 -0.02
C ARG A 167 -24.49 13.21 1.05
N GLU A 168 -24.92 11.96 1.10
CA GLU A 168 -25.85 11.48 2.12
C GLU A 168 -25.23 11.55 3.52
N VAL A 169 -23.96 11.19 3.67
CA VAL A 169 -23.27 11.12 4.96
C VAL A 169 -22.75 12.48 5.40
N LEU A 170 -22.12 13.25 4.48
CA LEU A 170 -21.45 14.51 4.77
C LEU A 170 -22.28 15.74 4.38
N ARG A 171 -23.49 15.55 3.82
CA ARG A 171 -24.42 16.55 3.30
C ARG A 171 -24.06 17.12 1.92
N ASP A 172 -24.98 17.93 1.37
CA ASP A 172 -24.95 18.42 -0.01
C ASP A 172 -23.79 19.37 -0.37
N GLU A 173 -22.99 19.81 0.59
CA GLU A 173 -21.85 20.70 0.38
C GLU A 173 -20.65 20.01 -0.29
N VAL A 174 -20.66 18.67 -0.33
CA VAL A 174 -19.61 17.89 -0.97
C VAL A 174 -19.65 18.10 -2.49
N GLN A 175 -18.52 18.57 -3.04
CA GLN A 175 -18.31 18.77 -4.46
C GLN A 175 -17.15 17.93 -4.93
N GLN A 176 -17.28 17.28 -6.10
CA GLN A 176 -16.16 16.62 -6.77
C GLN A 176 -15.08 17.65 -7.13
N ARG A 177 -13.81 17.31 -6.86
CA ARG A 177 -12.63 18.11 -7.19
C ARG A 177 -11.71 17.40 -8.17
N GLY A 178 -11.86 16.09 -8.33
CA GLY A 178 -11.13 15.26 -9.26
C GLY A 178 -11.56 13.81 -9.15
N SER A 179 -11.25 13.04 -10.18
CA SER A 179 -11.50 11.60 -10.23
C SER A 179 -10.42 10.91 -11.05
N LEU A 180 -10.07 9.69 -10.66
CA LEU A 180 -9.30 8.76 -11.48
C LEU A 180 -9.88 7.37 -11.31
N VAL A 181 -10.15 6.70 -12.42
CA VAL A 181 -10.70 5.35 -12.45
C VAL A 181 -9.85 4.51 -13.37
N ASP A 182 -9.20 3.50 -12.81
CA ASP A 182 -8.43 2.48 -13.52
C ASP A 182 -8.94 1.07 -13.18
N GLY A 183 -8.29 0.04 -13.70
CA GLY A 183 -8.67 -1.36 -13.46
C GLY A 183 -8.37 -1.86 -12.04
N ASP A 184 -7.45 -1.21 -11.33
CA ASP A 184 -7.02 -1.63 -10.01
C ASP A 184 -7.76 -0.91 -8.88
N LYS A 185 -8.15 0.34 -9.11
CA LYS A 185 -8.74 1.21 -8.08
C LYS A 185 -9.52 2.38 -8.68
N LEU A 186 -10.26 3.04 -7.82
CA LEU A 186 -10.78 4.38 -8.06
C LEU A 186 -10.18 5.37 -7.04
N ARG A 187 -10.03 6.63 -7.47
CA ARG A 187 -9.71 7.77 -6.60
C ARG A 187 -10.75 8.84 -6.79
N PHE A 188 -11.25 9.38 -5.71
CA PHE A 188 -12.25 10.43 -5.72
C PHE A 188 -11.81 11.57 -4.79
N ASP A 189 -11.62 12.74 -5.35
CA ASP A 189 -11.25 13.95 -4.64
C ASP A 189 -12.50 14.81 -4.42
N PHE A 190 -12.72 15.25 -3.19
CA PHE A 190 -13.93 15.97 -2.83
C PHE A 190 -13.66 17.10 -1.82
N SER A 191 -14.55 18.10 -1.81
CA SER A 191 -14.46 19.22 -0.88
C SER A 191 -14.85 18.75 0.51
N GLN A 192 -13.91 18.80 1.47
CA GLN A 192 -14.15 18.55 2.90
C GLN A 192 -12.99 19.15 3.70
N SER A 193 -13.32 19.86 4.81
CA SER A 193 -12.34 20.57 5.61
C SER A 193 -11.64 19.70 6.67
N HIS A 194 -12.25 18.59 7.07
CA HIS A 194 -11.75 17.69 8.11
C HIS A 194 -11.72 16.24 7.65
N ALA A 195 -10.95 15.41 8.35
CA ALA A 195 -10.88 13.97 8.09
C ALA A 195 -12.22 13.32 8.41
N MET A 196 -12.61 12.34 7.59
CA MET A 196 -13.78 11.52 7.90
C MET A 196 -13.51 10.63 9.12
N THR A 197 -14.53 10.47 9.94
CA THR A 197 -14.51 9.52 11.06
C THR A 197 -14.64 8.09 10.57
N ASP A 198 -14.26 7.11 11.41
CA ASP A 198 -14.45 5.69 11.08
C ASP A 198 -15.93 5.36 10.87
N GLU A 199 -16.85 6.04 11.58
CA GLU A 199 -18.29 5.89 11.48
C GLU A 199 -18.82 6.42 10.15
N GLU A 200 -18.37 7.60 9.71
CA GLU A 200 -18.73 8.18 8.40
C GLU A 200 -18.22 7.31 7.26
N LEU A 201 -16.96 6.85 7.32
CA LEU A 201 -16.40 5.92 6.33
C LEU A 201 -17.19 4.62 6.25
N GLN A 202 -17.58 4.07 7.40
CA GLN A 202 -18.38 2.86 7.45
C GLN A 202 -19.78 3.07 6.87
N GLN A 203 -20.42 4.22 7.13
CA GLN A 203 -21.72 4.55 6.56
C GLN A 203 -21.65 4.70 5.04
N VAL A 204 -20.60 5.33 4.50
CA VAL A 204 -20.36 5.44 3.05
C VAL A 204 -20.20 4.04 2.44
N GLU A 205 -19.37 3.16 3.02
CA GLU A 205 -19.20 1.79 2.53
C GLU A 205 -20.52 1.00 2.55
N VAL A 206 -21.31 1.15 3.61
CA VAL A 206 -22.61 0.48 3.74
C VAL A 206 -23.57 0.96 2.65
N LEU A 207 -23.68 2.27 2.39
CA LEU A 207 -24.57 2.81 1.37
C LEU A 207 -24.19 2.31 -0.03
N VAL A 208 -22.91 2.32 -0.37
CA VAL A 208 -22.43 1.83 -1.67
C VAL A 208 -22.69 0.33 -1.81
N ASN A 209 -22.33 -0.47 -0.80
CA ASN A 209 -22.54 -1.92 -0.85
C ASN A 209 -24.02 -2.30 -0.86
N ASN A 210 -24.89 -1.58 -0.16
CA ASN A 210 -26.34 -1.79 -0.25
C ASN A 210 -26.88 -1.57 -1.67
N ALA A 211 -26.39 -0.54 -2.38
CA ALA A 211 -26.78 -0.30 -3.77
C ALA A 211 -26.31 -1.43 -4.69
N ILE A 212 -25.13 -2.01 -4.43
CA ILE A 212 -24.60 -3.18 -5.14
C ILE A 212 -25.45 -4.44 -4.84
N GLU A 213 -25.73 -4.72 -3.56
CA GLU A 213 -26.48 -5.90 -3.13
C GLU A 213 -27.95 -5.88 -3.61
N LEU A 214 -28.58 -4.71 -3.58
CA LEU A 214 -29.95 -4.50 -4.09
C LEU A 214 -30.03 -4.49 -5.62
N ASP A 215 -28.88 -4.61 -6.29
CA ASP A 215 -28.76 -4.58 -7.75
C ASP A 215 -29.50 -3.39 -8.38
N LYS A 216 -29.23 -2.18 -7.86
CA LYS A 216 -29.86 -0.97 -8.41
C LYS A 216 -29.60 -0.88 -9.91
N VAL A 217 -30.65 -0.52 -10.68
CA VAL A 217 -30.55 -0.36 -12.13
C VAL A 217 -29.53 0.72 -12.49
N VAL A 218 -28.72 0.44 -13.50
CA VAL A 218 -27.80 1.42 -14.10
C VAL A 218 -28.31 1.72 -15.51
N ASP A 219 -28.65 2.96 -15.79
CA ASP A 219 -29.10 3.40 -17.10
C ASP A 219 -28.32 4.61 -17.59
N ALA A 220 -28.13 4.71 -18.89
CA ALA A 220 -27.36 5.81 -19.49
C ALA A 220 -27.93 6.15 -20.86
N GLN A 221 -28.31 7.42 -21.03
CA GLN A 221 -28.89 7.91 -22.27
C GLN A 221 -28.39 9.32 -22.61
N GLU A 222 -28.34 9.64 -23.90
CA GLU A 222 -28.12 10.99 -24.38
C GLU A 222 -29.43 11.78 -24.33
N VAL A 223 -29.38 12.93 -23.69
CA VAL A 223 -30.53 13.78 -23.41
C VAL A 223 -30.20 15.22 -23.77
N PRO A 224 -31.13 16.01 -24.36
CA PRO A 224 -30.93 17.44 -24.54
C PRO A 224 -30.51 18.10 -23.20
N LEU A 225 -29.46 18.93 -23.25
CA LEU A 225 -28.82 19.49 -22.06
C LEU A 225 -29.78 20.20 -21.13
N GLU A 226 -30.71 20.98 -21.66
CA GLU A 226 -31.73 21.71 -20.91
C GLU A 226 -32.65 20.75 -20.10
N LEU A 227 -33.09 19.66 -20.71
CA LEU A 227 -33.90 18.62 -20.04
C LEU A 227 -33.09 17.89 -18.97
N ALA A 228 -31.85 17.55 -19.27
CA ALA A 228 -30.96 16.88 -18.32
C ALA A 228 -30.72 17.74 -17.07
N GLN A 229 -30.53 19.04 -17.23
CA GLN A 229 -30.34 20.00 -16.13
C GLN A 229 -31.57 20.19 -15.25
N SER A 230 -32.77 19.86 -15.76
CA SER A 230 -34.02 19.95 -14.97
C SER A 230 -34.20 18.79 -13.99
N ILE A 231 -33.43 17.71 -14.12
CA ILE A 231 -33.55 16.52 -13.25
C ILE A 231 -33.10 16.90 -11.82
N TYR A 232 -33.98 16.70 -10.86
CA TYR A 232 -33.71 16.99 -9.45
C TYR A 232 -32.51 16.16 -8.94
N GLY A 233 -31.55 16.86 -8.35
CA GLY A 233 -30.37 16.20 -7.78
C GLY A 233 -29.30 15.76 -8.79
N VAL A 234 -29.46 16.03 -10.10
CA VAL A 234 -28.42 15.76 -11.10
C VAL A 234 -27.11 16.46 -10.75
N ARG A 235 -25.99 15.79 -11.00
CA ARG A 235 -24.65 16.32 -10.75
C ARG A 235 -23.89 16.53 -12.05
N ALA A 236 -23.22 17.68 -12.08
CA ALA A 236 -22.25 18.08 -13.10
C ALA A 236 -20.99 18.56 -12.41
N VAL A 237 -19.82 18.31 -12.97
CA VAL A 237 -18.56 18.83 -12.45
C VAL A 237 -18.54 20.34 -12.65
N PHE A 238 -18.26 21.07 -11.60
CA PHE A 238 -18.27 22.52 -11.64
C PHE A 238 -17.21 23.07 -12.59
N GLY A 239 -17.63 23.93 -13.51
CA GLY A 239 -16.75 24.60 -14.50
C GLY A 239 -16.49 23.81 -15.78
N GLU A 240 -17.04 22.60 -15.94
CA GLU A 240 -16.99 21.86 -17.20
C GLU A 240 -18.09 22.31 -18.15
N GLN A 241 -17.78 22.32 -19.45
CA GLN A 241 -18.74 22.54 -20.54
C GLN A 241 -19.18 21.20 -21.08
N TYR A 242 -20.49 20.99 -21.10
CA TYR A 242 -21.09 19.75 -21.58
C TYR A 242 -21.63 19.90 -23.00
N PRO A 243 -21.56 18.86 -23.84
CA PRO A 243 -22.18 18.87 -25.15
C PRO A 243 -23.71 18.89 -25.06
N ASP A 244 -24.35 19.24 -26.14
CA ASP A 244 -25.78 19.09 -26.31
C ASP A 244 -26.03 18.21 -27.59
N PRO A 245 -26.57 16.99 -27.43
CA PRO A 245 -27.04 16.34 -26.19
C PRO A 245 -25.94 15.95 -25.23
N VAL A 246 -26.25 15.86 -23.93
CA VAL A 246 -25.38 15.37 -22.87
C VAL A 246 -25.75 13.93 -22.49
N ARG A 247 -24.75 13.11 -22.17
CA ARG A 247 -25.00 11.76 -21.66
C ARG A 247 -25.27 11.81 -20.15
N VAL A 248 -26.47 11.40 -19.75
CA VAL A 248 -26.91 11.22 -18.37
C VAL A 248 -26.69 9.76 -17.97
N VAL A 249 -26.00 9.54 -16.85
CA VAL A 249 -25.85 8.24 -16.20
C VAL A 249 -26.61 8.26 -14.90
N SER A 250 -27.47 7.27 -14.69
CA SER A 250 -28.30 7.14 -13.49
C SER A 250 -28.11 5.77 -12.84
N VAL A 251 -27.97 5.75 -11.51
CA VAL A 251 -28.02 4.52 -10.72
C VAL A 251 -29.16 4.63 -9.71
N GLY A 252 -30.13 3.75 -9.84
CA GLY A 252 -31.31 3.69 -8.97
C GLY A 252 -32.65 3.91 -9.68
N ALA A 253 -32.65 4.60 -10.84
CA ALA A 253 -33.80 4.78 -11.69
C ALA A 253 -33.38 4.81 -13.17
N THR A 254 -34.30 4.55 -14.10
CA THR A 254 -34.02 4.74 -15.53
C THR A 254 -34.02 6.23 -15.88
N VAL A 255 -33.27 6.62 -16.90
CA VAL A 255 -33.28 8.00 -17.39
C VAL A 255 -34.69 8.40 -17.89
N CYS A 256 -35.43 7.47 -18.50
CA CYS A 256 -36.82 7.69 -18.89
C CYS A 256 -37.72 8.03 -17.70
N ASP A 257 -37.56 7.36 -16.55
CA ASP A 257 -38.35 7.66 -15.35
C ASP A 257 -38.00 9.03 -14.80
N LEU A 258 -36.69 9.41 -14.79
CA LEU A 258 -36.24 10.71 -14.37
C LEU A 258 -36.85 11.84 -15.23
N LEU A 259 -36.91 11.65 -16.55
CA LEU A 259 -37.45 12.62 -17.48
C LEU A 259 -38.97 12.70 -17.47
N ALA A 260 -39.65 11.64 -17.04
CA ALA A 260 -41.13 11.64 -16.92
C ALA A 260 -41.61 12.60 -15.81
N ASP A 261 -40.81 12.80 -14.75
CA ASP A 261 -41.10 13.72 -13.65
C ASP A 261 -39.79 14.31 -13.09
N PRO A 262 -39.10 15.19 -13.86
CA PRO A 262 -37.72 15.56 -13.57
C PRO A 262 -37.57 16.34 -12.26
N THR A 263 -38.60 17.01 -11.80
CA THR A 263 -38.55 17.83 -10.56
C THR A 263 -38.88 17.05 -9.28
N ASN A 264 -39.09 15.74 -9.38
CA ASN A 264 -39.46 14.91 -8.25
C ASN A 264 -38.27 14.75 -7.27
N GLU A 265 -38.49 15.16 -6.01
CA GLU A 265 -37.45 15.10 -4.98
C GLU A 265 -36.95 13.72 -4.64
N LYS A 266 -37.71 12.64 -4.97
CA LYS A 266 -37.25 11.25 -4.79
C LYS A 266 -35.99 10.91 -5.57
N TRP A 267 -35.68 11.63 -6.65
CA TRP A 267 -34.48 11.43 -7.45
C TRP A 267 -33.20 11.75 -6.69
N ARG A 268 -33.31 12.43 -5.54
CA ARG A 268 -32.18 12.58 -4.61
C ARG A 268 -31.63 11.24 -4.13
N GLU A 269 -32.45 10.19 -4.06
CA GLU A 269 -32.05 8.83 -3.66
C GLU A 269 -31.28 8.06 -4.76
N CYS A 270 -31.15 8.66 -5.93
CA CYS A 270 -30.44 8.11 -7.07
C CYS A 270 -29.11 8.84 -7.29
N ALA A 271 -28.08 8.11 -7.77
CA ALA A 271 -26.87 8.73 -8.26
C ALA A 271 -27.07 9.13 -9.73
N VAL A 272 -27.28 10.41 -10.01
CA VAL A 272 -27.53 10.93 -11.37
C VAL A 272 -26.44 11.93 -11.72
N GLU A 273 -25.66 11.66 -12.79
CA GLU A 273 -24.51 12.46 -13.18
C GLU A 273 -24.39 12.61 -14.71
N PHE A 274 -23.81 13.71 -15.16
CA PHE A 274 -23.36 13.85 -16.53
C PHE A 274 -22.01 13.13 -16.70
N CYS A 275 -22.00 12.03 -17.44
CA CYS A 275 -20.82 11.19 -17.56
C CYS A 275 -20.72 10.52 -18.92
N GLY A 276 -19.57 10.73 -19.61
CA GLY A 276 -19.23 10.07 -20.87
C GLY A 276 -18.50 8.74 -20.71
N GLY A 277 -18.27 8.27 -19.48
CA GLY A 277 -17.53 7.04 -19.21
C GLY A 277 -18.33 5.75 -19.44
N THR A 278 -17.65 4.62 -19.29
CA THR A 278 -18.29 3.30 -19.39
C THR A 278 -18.76 2.83 -18.03
N HIS A 279 -19.94 2.19 -17.99
CA HIS A 279 -20.59 1.76 -16.76
C HIS A 279 -21.07 0.31 -16.82
N LEU A 280 -21.34 -0.27 -15.65
CA LEU A 280 -21.99 -1.57 -15.52
C LEU A 280 -23.44 -1.49 -16.06
N GLU A 281 -23.98 -2.62 -16.51
CA GLU A 281 -25.40 -2.77 -16.77
C GLU A 281 -26.19 -3.10 -15.47
N SER A 282 -25.51 -3.69 -14.48
CA SER A 282 -26.06 -4.14 -13.20
C SER A 282 -25.04 -3.84 -12.09
N CYS A 283 -25.48 -3.15 -11.04
CA CYS A 283 -24.61 -2.82 -9.90
C CYS A 283 -24.03 -4.07 -9.22
N LYS A 284 -24.77 -5.18 -9.20
CA LYS A 284 -24.35 -6.44 -8.58
C LYS A 284 -23.04 -6.99 -9.15
N THR A 285 -22.72 -6.66 -10.40
CA THR A 285 -21.47 -7.05 -11.05
C THR A 285 -20.23 -6.43 -10.39
N ALA A 286 -20.37 -5.30 -9.67
CA ALA A 286 -19.30 -4.71 -8.88
C ALA A 286 -18.91 -5.58 -7.67
N ASN A 287 -19.71 -6.56 -7.29
CA ASN A 287 -19.55 -7.49 -6.19
C ASN A 287 -19.44 -6.82 -4.83
N ARG A 288 -18.37 -6.09 -4.58
CA ARG A 288 -18.09 -5.40 -3.32
C ARG A 288 -17.29 -4.11 -3.55
N PHE A 289 -17.51 -3.15 -2.68
CA PHE A 289 -16.77 -1.89 -2.61
C PHE A 289 -16.08 -1.78 -1.24
N VAL A 290 -14.80 -1.34 -1.23
CA VAL A 290 -14.01 -1.17 -0.01
C VAL A 290 -13.17 0.10 -0.11
N VAL A 291 -13.23 0.94 0.91
CA VAL A 291 -12.34 2.11 1.06
C VAL A 291 -11.01 1.68 1.65
N LEU A 292 -9.93 1.90 0.91
CA LEU A 292 -8.56 1.59 1.35
C LEU A 292 -7.94 2.76 2.12
N HIS A 293 -8.15 3.99 1.64
CA HIS A 293 -7.56 5.20 2.21
C HIS A 293 -8.49 6.40 2.06
N GLU A 294 -8.57 7.18 3.12
CA GLU A 294 -9.10 8.55 3.12
C GLU A 294 -8.01 9.47 3.69
N GLN A 295 -7.61 10.51 2.94
CA GLN A 295 -6.50 11.37 3.31
C GLN A 295 -6.69 12.80 2.82
N ALA A 296 -5.97 13.75 3.45
CA ALA A 296 -5.88 15.11 2.94
C ALA A 296 -5.09 15.16 1.63
N LEU A 297 -5.62 15.88 0.64
CA LEU A 297 -4.90 16.18 -0.61
C LEU A 297 -4.39 17.62 -0.62
N ALA A 298 -5.25 18.57 -0.24
CA ALA A 298 -4.95 19.98 -0.11
C ALA A 298 -5.87 20.61 0.95
N SER A 299 -5.68 21.89 1.25
CA SER A 299 -6.58 22.60 2.16
C SER A 299 -8.03 22.54 1.63
N GLY A 300 -8.95 22.02 2.44
CA GLY A 300 -10.36 21.87 2.07
C GLY A 300 -10.66 20.79 1.03
N THR A 301 -9.69 19.92 0.71
CA THR A 301 -9.86 18.81 -0.25
C THR A 301 -9.36 17.50 0.33
N ARG A 302 -10.21 16.48 0.28
CA ARG A 302 -9.91 15.12 0.72
C ARG A 302 -9.92 14.17 -0.46
N ARG A 303 -9.22 13.06 -0.35
CA ARG A 303 -9.16 11.99 -1.34
C ARG A 303 -9.55 10.67 -0.71
N ILE A 304 -10.48 9.97 -1.34
CA ILE A 304 -10.75 8.55 -1.10
C ILE A 304 -10.11 7.73 -2.20
N THR A 305 -9.45 6.65 -1.79
CA THR A 305 -9.01 5.56 -2.69
C THR A 305 -9.78 4.31 -2.31
N ALA A 306 -10.43 3.69 -3.28
CA ALA A 306 -11.26 2.50 -3.07
C ALA A 306 -11.05 1.47 -4.19
N ILE A 307 -11.51 0.26 -3.95
CA ILE A 307 -11.46 -0.88 -4.88
C ILE A 307 -12.80 -1.59 -4.93
N THR A 308 -13.04 -2.32 -6.02
CA THR A 308 -14.24 -3.14 -6.21
C THR A 308 -13.91 -4.58 -6.60
N GLY A 309 -14.92 -5.41 -6.75
CA GLY A 309 -14.79 -6.77 -7.27
C GLY A 309 -14.08 -7.74 -6.33
N ILE A 310 -13.39 -8.71 -6.92
CA ILE A 310 -12.65 -9.76 -6.19
C ILE A 310 -11.59 -9.19 -5.24
N PRO A 311 -10.80 -8.17 -5.61
CA PRO A 311 -9.85 -7.54 -4.69
C PRO A 311 -10.52 -6.94 -3.44
N ALA A 312 -11.71 -6.35 -3.60
CA ALA A 312 -12.46 -5.78 -2.49
C ALA A 312 -13.00 -6.86 -1.54
N ILE A 313 -13.47 -8.00 -2.08
CA ILE A 313 -13.87 -9.16 -1.29
C ILE A 313 -12.68 -9.68 -0.48
N ALA A 314 -11.54 -9.90 -1.13
CA ALA A 314 -10.33 -10.39 -0.47
C ALA A 314 -9.85 -9.45 0.65
N ALA A 315 -9.84 -8.14 0.41
CA ALA A 315 -9.46 -7.14 1.41
C ALA A 315 -10.42 -7.12 2.61
N HIS A 316 -11.74 -7.22 2.34
CA HIS A 316 -12.76 -7.29 3.39
C HIS A 316 -12.57 -8.53 4.26
N ASP A 317 -12.46 -9.72 3.65
CA ASP A 317 -12.32 -10.98 4.36
C ASP A 317 -11.01 -11.06 5.16
N ALA A 318 -9.92 -10.53 4.61
CA ALA A 318 -8.66 -10.36 5.32
C ALA A 318 -8.84 -9.45 6.55
N GLY A 319 -9.59 -8.35 6.42
CA GLY A 319 -9.90 -7.46 7.54
C GLY A 319 -10.70 -8.13 8.65
N VAL A 320 -11.75 -8.87 8.29
CA VAL A 320 -12.57 -9.64 9.24
C VAL A 320 -11.73 -10.71 9.94
N SER A 321 -10.93 -11.48 9.18
CA SER A 321 -10.07 -12.53 9.72
C SER A 321 -9.02 -11.97 10.68
N LEU A 322 -8.34 -10.88 10.29
CA LEU A 322 -7.32 -10.24 11.13
C LEU A 322 -7.91 -9.72 12.45
N LEU A 323 -9.05 -9.04 12.40
CA LEU A 323 -9.70 -8.53 13.61
C LEU A 323 -10.08 -9.66 14.56
N LYS A 324 -10.57 -10.77 14.03
CA LYS A 324 -10.87 -11.98 14.83
C LYS A 324 -9.60 -12.55 15.46
N GLN A 325 -8.52 -12.71 14.70
CA GLN A 325 -7.24 -13.24 15.21
C GLN A 325 -6.66 -12.35 16.33
N ILE A 326 -6.74 -11.01 16.19
CA ILE A 326 -6.29 -10.07 17.23
C ILE A 326 -7.18 -10.19 18.49
N ASP A 327 -8.48 -10.39 18.32
CA ASP A 327 -9.40 -10.59 19.45
C ASP A 327 -9.13 -11.92 20.15
N ASP A 328 -8.97 -13.02 19.41
CA ASP A 328 -8.60 -14.33 19.94
C ASP A 328 -7.25 -14.26 20.71
N ALA A 329 -6.28 -13.52 20.20
CA ALA A 329 -4.98 -13.30 20.86
C ALA A 329 -5.09 -12.48 22.15
N SER A 330 -6.21 -11.83 22.41
CA SER A 330 -6.46 -11.14 23.67
C SER A 330 -6.50 -12.09 24.89
N SER A 331 -6.71 -13.39 24.68
CA SER A 331 -6.68 -14.43 25.69
C SER A 331 -5.29 -15.03 25.95
N LEU A 332 -4.31 -14.76 25.05
CA LEU A 332 -2.93 -15.24 25.19
C LEU A 332 -2.20 -14.49 26.30
N GLU A 333 -1.18 -15.14 26.87
CA GLU A 333 -0.32 -14.60 27.92
C GLU A 333 1.16 -14.87 27.62
N GLY A 334 2.03 -14.21 28.33
CA GLY A 334 3.46 -14.48 28.27
C GLY A 334 4.09 -14.28 26.90
N GLU A 335 4.98 -15.19 26.55
CA GLU A 335 5.74 -15.16 25.29
C GLU A 335 4.85 -15.35 24.06
N GLU A 336 3.81 -16.20 24.15
CA GLU A 336 2.86 -16.42 23.07
C GLU A 336 2.16 -15.12 22.65
N LEU A 337 1.77 -14.30 23.63
CA LEU A 337 1.20 -12.97 23.36
C LEU A 337 2.22 -12.04 22.66
N CYS A 338 3.49 -12.07 23.07
CA CYS A 338 4.53 -11.25 22.45
C CYS A 338 4.73 -11.63 20.98
N VAL A 339 4.88 -12.92 20.70
CA VAL A 339 5.05 -13.44 19.32
C VAL A 339 3.86 -13.09 18.43
N ALA A 340 2.64 -13.30 18.92
CA ALA A 340 1.41 -12.97 18.20
C ALA A 340 1.32 -11.46 17.92
N TYR A 341 1.60 -10.62 18.92
CA TYR A 341 1.60 -9.16 18.78
C TYR A 341 2.57 -8.66 17.70
N ASP A 342 3.81 -9.15 17.73
CA ASP A 342 4.83 -8.77 16.74
C ASP A 342 4.45 -9.20 15.32
N GLY A 343 3.80 -10.37 15.19
CA GLY A 343 3.23 -10.85 13.93
C GLY A 343 2.14 -9.91 13.40
N PHE A 344 1.19 -9.51 14.24
CA PHE A 344 0.10 -8.62 13.83
C PHE A 344 0.56 -7.22 13.45
N ILE A 345 1.56 -6.66 14.12
CA ILE A 345 2.11 -5.34 13.77
C ILE A 345 2.63 -5.34 12.33
N ARG A 346 3.32 -6.40 11.90
CA ARG A 346 3.81 -6.54 10.52
C ARG A 346 2.66 -6.69 9.53
N VAL A 347 1.76 -7.63 9.80
CA VAL A 347 0.63 -7.96 8.91
C VAL A 347 -0.28 -6.75 8.64
N VAL A 348 -0.61 -5.94 9.66
CA VAL A 348 -1.51 -4.77 9.52
C VAL A 348 -0.99 -3.75 8.50
N ASP A 349 0.33 -3.62 8.34
CA ASP A 349 0.91 -2.66 7.41
C ASP A 349 1.25 -3.27 6.04
N GLU A 350 1.40 -4.60 5.93
CA GLU A 350 1.76 -5.29 4.70
C GLU A 350 0.56 -5.67 3.82
N ILE A 351 -0.58 -6.04 4.40
CA ILE A 351 -1.73 -6.52 3.63
C ILE A 351 -2.72 -5.40 3.30
N THR A 352 -3.44 -5.59 2.18
CA THR A 352 -4.52 -4.69 1.77
C THR A 352 -5.74 -4.92 2.67
N LEU A 353 -6.16 -3.87 3.38
CA LEU A 353 -7.27 -3.90 4.34
C LEU A 353 -8.21 -2.71 4.13
N PRO A 354 -9.51 -2.85 4.45
CA PRO A 354 -10.39 -1.69 4.61
C PRO A 354 -9.81 -0.73 5.66
N GLN A 355 -9.85 0.57 5.40
CA GLN A 355 -9.32 1.58 6.33
C GLN A 355 -9.92 1.46 7.73
N THR A 356 -11.23 1.24 7.82
CA THR A 356 -11.94 1.06 9.09
C THR A 356 -11.44 -0.17 9.85
N SER A 357 -11.16 -1.29 9.15
CA SER A 357 -10.56 -2.50 9.74
C SER A 357 -9.13 -2.24 10.21
N LYS A 358 -8.32 -1.53 9.43
CA LYS A 358 -6.95 -1.15 9.80
C LYS A 358 -6.92 -0.26 11.05
N HIS A 359 -7.83 0.71 11.16
CA HIS A 359 -7.97 1.56 12.34
C HIS A 359 -8.41 0.74 13.57
N LYS A 360 -9.41 -0.14 13.42
CA LYS A 360 -9.87 -1.04 14.49
C LYS A 360 -8.74 -1.96 14.97
N ALA A 361 -7.99 -2.58 14.04
CA ALA A 361 -6.84 -3.42 14.37
C ALA A 361 -5.78 -2.64 15.17
N LYS A 362 -5.40 -1.44 14.72
CA LYS A 362 -4.44 -0.58 15.44
C LYS A 362 -4.94 -0.19 16.84
N LYS A 363 -6.24 0.05 17.02
CA LYS A 363 -6.83 0.32 18.35
C LYS A 363 -6.74 -0.91 19.27
N LEU A 364 -7.00 -2.11 18.74
CA LEU A 364 -6.89 -3.38 19.51
C LEU A 364 -5.41 -3.66 19.85
N LEU A 365 -4.51 -3.56 18.90
CA LEU A 365 -3.07 -3.76 19.12
C LEU A 365 -2.50 -2.79 20.16
N LYS A 366 -2.99 -1.53 20.19
CA LYS A 366 -2.61 -0.58 21.24
C LYS A 366 -3.01 -1.04 22.65
N LYS A 367 -4.11 -1.78 22.79
CA LYS A 367 -4.50 -2.40 24.08
C LYS A 367 -3.57 -3.55 24.43
N LEU A 368 -3.27 -4.44 23.48
CA LEU A 368 -2.36 -5.57 23.68
C LEU A 368 -0.93 -5.12 24.00
N SER A 369 -0.46 -4.03 23.40
CA SER A 369 0.89 -3.50 23.63
C SER A 369 1.19 -3.18 25.08
N ARG A 370 0.16 -2.86 25.90
CA ARG A 370 0.33 -2.60 27.34
C ARG A 370 0.68 -3.90 28.07
N ARG A 371 -0.07 -4.97 27.80
CA ARG A 371 0.17 -6.29 28.39
C ARG A 371 1.52 -6.85 27.99
N VAL A 372 1.89 -6.72 26.72
CA VAL A 372 3.22 -7.10 26.21
C VAL A 372 4.33 -6.37 26.98
N LYS A 373 4.22 -5.05 27.15
CA LYS A 373 5.20 -4.26 27.90
C LYS A 373 5.26 -4.63 29.39
N GLU A 374 4.12 -4.91 30.00
CA GLU A 374 4.05 -5.36 31.39
C GLU A 374 4.76 -6.71 31.54
N PHE A 375 4.46 -7.68 30.68
CA PHE A 375 5.14 -8.98 30.68
C PHE A 375 6.66 -8.84 30.46
N GLN A 376 7.10 -8.06 29.47
CA GLN A 376 8.51 -7.83 29.22
C GLN A 376 9.22 -7.19 30.42
N LYS A 377 8.57 -6.25 31.10
CA LYS A 377 9.10 -5.61 32.30
C LYS A 377 9.19 -6.60 33.47
N GLU A 378 8.19 -7.43 33.66
CA GLU A 378 8.19 -8.49 34.68
C GLU A 378 9.28 -9.53 34.41
N ALA A 379 9.43 -9.96 33.15
CA ALA A 379 10.48 -10.90 32.75
C ALA A 379 11.89 -10.33 33.03
N VAL A 380 12.13 -9.06 32.70
CA VAL A 380 13.41 -8.37 33.01
C VAL A 380 13.60 -8.26 34.53
N SER A 381 12.55 -7.96 35.29
CA SER A 381 12.63 -7.85 36.75
C SER A 381 12.90 -9.20 37.41
N SER A 382 12.25 -10.28 36.95
CA SER A 382 12.48 -11.64 37.39
C SER A 382 13.93 -12.05 37.15
N ARG A 383 14.43 -11.91 35.93
CA ARG A 383 15.84 -12.21 35.60
C ARG A 383 16.83 -11.47 36.51
N LYS A 384 16.58 -10.19 36.80
CA LYS A 384 17.42 -9.42 37.75
C LYS A 384 17.34 -10.01 39.18
N GLY A 385 16.17 -10.46 39.58
CA GLY A 385 15.98 -11.15 40.88
C GLY A 385 16.79 -12.44 40.95
N ASP A 386 16.69 -13.29 39.94
CA ASP A 386 17.40 -14.56 39.83
C ASP A 386 18.93 -14.36 39.84
N VAL A 387 19.43 -13.38 39.11
CA VAL A 387 20.86 -13.00 39.09
C VAL A 387 21.35 -12.56 40.48
N LEU A 388 20.55 -11.79 41.20
CA LEU A 388 20.88 -11.36 42.57
C LEU A 388 20.88 -12.51 43.56
N GLU A 389 19.97 -13.46 43.40
CA GLU A 389 19.92 -14.67 44.23
C GLU A 389 21.13 -15.56 44.00
N GLN A 390 21.50 -15.81 42.74
CA GLN A 390 22.75 -16.51 42.40
C GLN A 390 23.97 -15.76 42.99
N ALA A 391 24.03 -14.44 42.88
CA ALA A 391 25.13 -13.65 43.46
C ALA A 391 25.21 -13.77 44.97
N ARG A 392 24.08 -13.84 45.68
CA ARG A 392 24.02 -14.04 47.14
C ARG A 392 24.56 -15.40 47.53
N THR A 393 24.13 -16.45 46.81
CA THR A 393 24.61 -17.82 47.03
C THR A 393 26.13 -17.93 46.81
N ILE A 394 26.63 -17.31 45.70
CA ILE A 394 28.07 -17.25 45.41
C ILE A 394 28.83 -16.52 46.52
N ALA A 395 28.29 -15.46 47.08
CA ALA A 395 28.90 -14.71 48.18
C ALA A 395 28.97 -15.43 49.49
N GLU A 396 28.28 -16.57 49.68
CA GLU A 396 28.34 -17.43 50.88
C GLU A 396 29.58 -18.33 50.90
N SER A 397 30.35 -18.44 49.78
CA SER A 397 31.66 -19.11 49.79
C SER A 397 32.56 -18.54 50.85
N ASN A 398 33.40 -19.39 51.47
CA ASN A 398 34.39 -18.95 52.40
C ASN A 398 35.64 -18.33 51.75
N ASP A 399 35.77 -18.37 50.46
CA ASP A 399 36.91 -17.90 49.71
C ASP A 399 36.96 -16.37 49.65
N ASN A 400 38.15 -15.79 49.78
CA ASN A 400 38.37 -14.36 49.57
C ASN A 400 38.49 -13.96 48.10
N ILE A 401 38.78 -14.93 47.24
CA ILE A 401 38.84 -14.78 45.80
C ILE A 401 37.75 -15.69 45.17
N ILE A 402 36.74 -15.08 44.57
CA ILE A 402 35.60 -15.78 44.01
C ILE A 402 35.69 -15.69 42.49
N VAL A 403 35.61 -16.85 41.81
CA VAL A 403 35.45 -16.92 40.35
C VAL A 403 34.24 -17.80 40.10
N ALA A 404 33.19 -17.25 39.49
CA ALA A 404 31.92 -17.95 39.33
C ALA A 404 31.23 -17.57 37.99
N SER A 405 30.33 -18.43 37.53
CA SER A 405 29.40 -18.11 36.44
C SER A 405 28.03 -17.76 37.01
N ILE A 406 27.34 -16.86 36.33
CA ILE A 406 25.94 -16.49 36.55
C ILE A 406 25.22 -16.69 35.25
N ASP A 407 24.11 -17.41 35.29
CA ASP A 407 23.33 -17.71 34.10
C ASP A 407 22.39 -16.56 33.74
N ASP A 408 22.14 -16.38 32.44
CA ASP A 408 21.13 -15.48 31.84
C ASP A 408 21.17 -14.03 32.37
N ALA A 409 22.38 -13.48 32.53
CA ALA A 409 22.59 -12.12 33.02
C ALA A 409 23.04 -11.16 31.91
N ASP A 410 22.43 -9.97 31.86
CA ASP A 410 22.95 -8.87 31.08
C ASP A 410 24.09 -8.14 31.83
N LYS A 411 24.78 -7.24 31.13
CA LYS A 411 25.91 -6.51 31.69
C LYS A 411 25.54 -5.73 32.95
N ASP A 412 24.40 -5.10 33.02
CA ASP A 412 23.98 -4.27 34.14
C ASP A 412 23.61 -5.13 35.34
N SER A 413 22.98 -6.28 35.11
CA SER A 413 22.68 -7.29 36.14
C SER A 413 23.97 -7.90 36.69
N MET A 414 24.97 -8.19 35.82
CA MET A 414 26.30 -8.66 36.23
C MET A 414 27.03 -7.68 37.13
N MET A 415 26.97 -6.36 36.79
CA MET A 415 27.58 -5.32 37.66
C MET A 415 26.87 -5.23 39.02
N THR A 416 25.52 -5.35 39.01
CA THR A 416 24.73 -5.36 40.25
C THR A 416 25.05 -6.59 41.09
N ALA A 417 25.22 -7.76 40.47
CA ALA A 417 25.67 -8.99 41.15
C ALA A 417 27.05 -8.86 41.76
N LEU A 418 28.00 -8.26 41.02
CA LEU A 418 29.35 -8.00 41.51
C LEU A 418 29.34 -7.07 42.73
N ASP A 419 28.56 -6.00 42.69
CA ASP A 419 28.41 -5.08 43.82
C ASP A 419 27.78 -5.75 45.04
N ALA A 420 26.81 -6.64 44.85
CA ALA A 420 26.23 -7.42 45.93
C ALA A 420 27.24 -8.37 46.58
N ILE A 421 28.12 -9.02 45.82
CA ILE A 421 29.19 -9.88 46.36
C ILE A 421 30.23 -9.02 47.10
N ARG A 422 30.64 -7.87 46.54
CA ARG A 422 31.61 -6.94 47.17
C ARG A 422 31.09 -6.40 48.53
N ALA A 423 29.79 -6.13 48.62
CA ALA A 423 29.18 -5.68 49.88
C ALA A 423 29.29 -6.72 50.98
N LYS A 424 29.20 -8.03 50.68
CA LYS A 424 29.40 -9.13 51.62
C LYS A 424 30.90 -9.47 51.85
N LYS A 425 31.76 -9.21 50.87
CA LYS A 425 33.23 -9.50 50.86
C LYS A 425 34.05 -8.26 50.64
N PRO A 426 34.08 -7.27 51.53
CA PRO A 426 34.73 -5.98 51.33
C PRO A 426 36.23 -6.07 51.11
N ASP A 427 36.89 -7.09 51.67
CA ASP A 427 38.34 -7.32 51.51
C ASP A 427 38.68 -8.36 50.43
N GLY A 428 37.70 -8.88 49.72
CA GLY A 428 37.85 -9.92 48.69
C GLY A 428 37.97 -9.41 47.25
N ALA A 429 38.05 -10.36 46.34
CA ALA A 429 37.92 -10.15 44.90
C ALA A 429 36.89 -11.12 44.30
N ALA A 430 36.17 -10.65 43.31
CA ALA A 430 35.25 -11.51 42.57
C ALA A 430 35.35 -11.26 41.05
N MET A 431 35.32 -12.36 40.28
CA MET A 431 35.16 -12.33 38.84
C MET A 431 33.94 -13.19 38.46
N LEU A 432 33.04 -12.60 37.70
CA LEU A 432 31.82 -13.23 37.28
C LEU A 432 31.78 -13.37 35.76
N PHE A 433 31.32 -14.51 35.31
CA PHE A 433 31.14 -14.84 33.90
C PHE A 433 29.66 -15.06 33.59
N THR A 434 29.20 -14.64 32.41
CA THR A 434 27.93 -15.05 31.86
C THR A 434 28.04 -15.26 30.35
N ALA A 435 27.22 -16.14 29.82
CA ALA A 435 27.15 -16.43 28.40
C ALA A 435 25.79 -16.00 27.83
N ASN A 436 25.80 -15.29 26.71
CA ASN A 436 24.65 -15.23 25.80
C ASN A 436 24.87 -16.27 24.71
N LEU A 437 24.20 -17.42 24.83
CA LEU A 437 24.39 -18.54 23.91
C LEU A 437 23.81 -18.25 22.51
N GLU A 438 22.77 -17.43 22.42
CA GLU A 438 22.15 -17.07 21.15
C GLU A 438 23.07 -16.15 20.32
N GLU A 439 23.74 -15.19 20.98
CA GLU A 439 24.66 -14.27 20.32
C GLU A 439 26.11 -14.80 20.29
N GLY A 440 26.40 -15.93 20.92
CA GLY A 440 27.75 -16.47 21.03
C GLY A 440 28.71 -15.54 21.81
N LYS A 441 28.19 -14.76 22.75
CA LYS A 441 28.96 -13.76 23.48
C LYS A 441 29.19 -14.15 24.93
N VAL A 442 30.36 -13.78 25.45
CA VAL A 442 30.71 -13.89 26.89
C VAL A 442 30.86 -12.50 27.46
N ILE A 443 30.28 -12.28 28.66
CA ILE A 443 30.48 -11.07 29.44
C ILE A 443 31.26 -11.47 30.71
N ILE A 444 32.31 -10.73 31.02
CA ILE A 444 33.14 -10.95 32.21
C ILE A 444 33.18 -9.63 32.98
N VAL A 445 32.93 -9.67 34.27
CA VAL A 445 33.08 -8.52 35.17
C VAL A 445 33.94 -8.91 36.38
N ALA A 446 34.80 -8.04 36.83
CA ALA A 446 35.60 -8.30 38.04
C ALA A 446 35.71 -7.07 38.95
N GLY A 447 35.73 -7.36 40.24
CA GLY A 447 35.99 -6.37 41.28
C GLY A 447 37.02 -6.85 42.26
N VAL A 448 37.95 -5.96 42.64
CA VAL A 448 39.04 -6.27 43.52
C VAL A 448 39.11 -5.23 44.65
N SER A 449 39.28 -5.69 45.88
CA SER A 449 39.42 -4.83 47.07
C SER A 449 40.75 -4.08 47.05
N ARG A 450 40.82 -2.95 47.77
CA ARG A 450 42.06 -2.20 47.93
C ARG A 450 43.19 -3.02 48.56
N ALA A 451 42.84 -3.92 49.48
CA ALA A 451 43.78 -4.81 50.15
C ALA A 451 44.47 -5.75 49.13
N LEU A 452 43.72 -6.33 48.20
CA LEU A 452 44.27 -7.24 47.20
C LEU A 452 44.96 -6.50 46.02
N ILE A 453 44.54 -5.27 45.72
CA ILE A 453 45.26 -4.40 44.78
C ILE A 453 46.68 -4.10 45.31
N GLY A 454 46.80 -3.84 46.62
CA GLY A 454 48.10 -3.64 47.28
C GLY A 454 49.03 -4.86 47.22
N LYS A 455 48.47 -6.08 47.06
CA LYS A 455 49.22 -7.33 46.88
C LYS A 455 49.54 -7.63 45.40
N GLY A 456 49.03 -6.87 44.44
CA GLY A 456 49.36 -7.01 43.03
C GLY A 456 48.19 -7.38 42.13
N LEU A 457 47.05 -7.81 42.66
CA LEU A 457 45.90 -8.19 41.87
C LEU A 457 45.12 -6.95 41.41
N LYS A 458 45.08 -6.69 40.09
CA LYS A 458 44.33 -5.60 39.48
C LYS A 458 43.23 -6.15 38.62
N ALA A 459 41.98 -5.64 38.75
CA ALA A 459 40.84 -6.12 38.03
C ALA A 459 41.02 -6.04 36.49
N GLY A 460 41.64 -4.99 35.98
CA GLY A 460 41.87 -4.81 34.54
C GLY A 460 42.79 -5.87 33.93
N ASP A 461 43.85 -6.25 34.62
CA ASP A 461 44.78 -7.29 34.16
C ASP A 461 44.11 -8.68 34.30
N TRP A 462 43.39 -8.88 35.40
CA TRP A 462 42.71 -10.13 35.69
C TRP A 462 41.62 -10.47 34.63
N VAL A 463 40.72 -9.53 34.28
CA VAL A 463 39.70 -9.81 33.24
C VAL A 463 40.34 -9.99 31.87
N ARG A 464 41.48 -9.34 31.57
CA ARG A 464 42.16 -9.47 30.27
C ARG A 464 42.71 -10.90 30.08
N GLU A 465 43.30 -11.48 31.11
CA GLU A 465 43.81 -12.85 31.03
C GLU A 465 42.70 -13.87 30.84
N ALA A 466 41.58 -13.71 31.55
CA ALA A 466 40.39 -14.57 31.36
C ALA A 466 39.78 -14.38 29.97
N ALA A 467 39.63 -13.15 29.49
CA ALA A 467 39.02 -12.85 28.20
C ALA A 467 39.79 -13.41 27.02
N LYS A 468 41.11 -13.47 27.07
CA LYS A 468 41.95 -14.08 26.02
C LYS A 468 41.55 -15.51 25.73
N ILE A 469 41.23 -16.29 26.77
CA ILE A 469 40.79 -17.69 26.66
C ILE A 469 39.45 -17.78 25.90
N CYS A 470 38.53 -16.84 26.16
CA CYS A 470 37.22 -16.77 25.48
C CYS A 470 37.30 -16.07 24.10
N GLY A 471 38.50 -15.84 23.55
CA GLY A 471 38.69 -15.15 22.27
C GLY A 471 38.27 -13.68 22.27
N GLY A 472 38.47 -12.99 23.37
CA GLY A 472 38.09 -11.62 23.57
C GLY A 472 39.19 -10.73 24.19
N ASP A 473 38.80 -9.56 24.61
CA ASP A 473 39.68 -8.59 25.30
C ASP A 473 38.86 -7.75 26.29
N GLY A 474 39.55 -7.06 27.16
CA GLY A 474 38.92 -6.23 28.16
C GLY A 474 39.90 -5.39 28.95
N GLY A 475 39.40 -4.69 29.92
CA GLY A 475 40.18 -3.85 30.80
C GLY A 475 39.33 -2.99 31.70
N GLY A 476 39.95 -2.15 32.45
CA GLY A 476 39.27 -1.25 33.38
C GLY A 476 40.22 -0.68 34.41
N ARG A 477 39.65 -0.18 35.49
CA ARG A 477 40.40 0.34 36.66
C ARG A 477 40.93 -0.82 37.49
N PRO A 478 41.92 -0.55 38.37
CA PRO A 478 42.44 -1.60 39.27
C PRO A 478 41.38 -2.23 40.19
N ASP A 479 40.33 -1.48 40.53
CA ASP A 479 39.29 -1.87 41.45
C ASP A 479 38.07 -2.52 40.78
N THR A 480 37.84 -2.19 39.50
CA THR A 480 36.68 -2.70 38.75
C THR A 480 36.98 -2.74 37.25
N ALA A 481 36.72 -3.84 36.60
CA ALA A 481 37.00 -4.03 35.19
C ALA A 481 35.93 -4.93 34.52
N GLN A 482 35.88 -4.89 33.21
CA GLN A 482 34.97 -5.70 32.40
C GLN A 482 35.68 -6.16 31.12
N ALA A 483 35.25 -7.31 30.61
CA ALA A 483 35.73 -7.85 29.35
C ALA A 483 34.62 -8.54 28.60
N GLY A 484 34.84 -8.77 27.30
CA GLY A 484 33.96 -9.58 26.44
C GLY A 484 34.73 -10.71 25.81
N GLY A 485 34.00 -11.78 25.42
CA GLY A 485 34.53 -12.93 24.68
C GLY A 485 33.58 -13.37 23.60
N LYS A 486 34.05 -14.25 22.71
CA LYS A 486 33.29 -14.77 21.56
C LYS A 486 33.06 -16.30 21.62
N ASP A 487 33.56 -16.95 22.66
CA ASP A 487 33.50 -18.40 22.80
C ASP A 487 32.95 -18.80 24.19
N PRO A 488 31.62 -18.95 24.33
CA PRO A 488 30.99 -19.38 25.61
C PRO A 488 31.49 -20.74 26.09
N GLY A 489 31.84 -21.68 25.19
CA GLY A 489 32.32 -23.01 25.55
C GLY A 489 33.64 -23.01 26.31
N LYS A 490 34.38 -21.91 26.32
CA LYS A 490 35.64 -21.76 27.01
C LYS A 490 35.54 -21.11 28.39
N ILE A 491 34.33 -20.76 28.85
CA ILE A 491 34.16 -20.18 30.18
C ILE A 491 34.79 -21.05 31.29
N PRO A 492 34.61 -22.39 31.34
CA PRO A 492 35.27 -23.18 32.42
C PRO A 492 36.80 -23.05 32.42
N ALA A 493 37.44 -23.09 31.26
CA ALA A 493 38.88 -22.92 31.14
C ALA A 493 39.34 -21.50 31.53
N ALA A 494 38.55 -20.48 31.17
CA ALA A 494 38.80 -19.11 31.55
C ALA A 494 38.68 -18.87 33.06
N MET A 495 37.74 -19.57 33.72
CA MET A 495 37.59 -19.54 35.18
C MET A 495 38.77 -20.17 35.90
N GLU A 496 39.33 -21.28 35.40
CA GLU A 496 40.55 -21.92 35.93
C GLU A 496 41.75 -20.99 35.84
N ILE A 497 41.97 -20.37 34.67
CA ILE A 497 43.03 -19.39 34.47
C ILE A 497 42.86 -18.17 35.35
N ALA A 498 41.65 -17.66 35.48
CA ALA A 498 41.32 -16.53 36.35
C ALA A 498 41.63 -16.85 37.81
N THR A 499 41.31 -18.04 38.29
CA THR A 499 41.59 -18.51 39.65
C THR A 499 43.10 -18.63 39.89
N THR A 500 43.82 -19.22 38.94
CA THR A 500 45.29 -19.37 39.02
C THR A 500 45.98 -18.02 39.06
N PHE A 501 45.63 -17.13 38.13
CA PHE A 501 46.20 -15.77 38.06
C PHE A 501 46.00 -14.99 39.37
N ALA A 502 44.79 -15.03 39.93
CA ALA A 502 44.51 -14.30 41.15
C ALA A 502 45.28 -14.86 42.37
N ASN A 503 45.42 -16.17 42.45
CA ASN A 503 46.17 -16.82 43.51
C ASN A 503 47.66 -16.55 43.42
N GLU A 504 48.24 -16.47 42.22
CA GLU A 504 49.66 -16.12 42.00
C GLU A 504 49.92 -14.63 42.33
N ALA A 505 49.02 -13.73 41.91
CA ALA A 505 49.17 -12.29 42.15
C ALA A 505 49.03 -11.89 43.63
N THR A 506 48.46 -12.75 44.47
CA THR A 506 48.20 -12.44 45.90
C THR A 506 49.08 -13.21 46.89
N ARG A 507 49.94 -14.10 46.38
CA ARG A 507 50.97 -14.77 47.17
C ARG A 507 52.07 -13.77 47.54
#